data_21c8392607791f17575ba76d6377f7b0
#
_entry.id   21c8392607791f17575ba76d6377f7b0
#
_cell.length_a   1.000
_cell.length_b   1.000
_cell.length_c   1.000
_cell.angle_alpha   90.00
_cell.angle_beta   90.00
_cell.angle_gamma   90.00
#
_symmetry.space_group_name_H-M   'P 1'
#
loop_
_entity.id
_entity.type
_entity.pdbx_description
1 polymer ?
#
loop_
_entity_poly.entity_id
_entity_poly.type
_entity_poly.pdbx_seq_one_letter_code
_entity_poly.pdbx_strand_id
1 'polypeptide(L)'
;MAKAAVTRSIRDDHQKNFLKIFNGLTGKHSRWEIWEDFVTLTAIEISNSTDKVNATERTKMYQTIISKYSAKERDGMAEMLAEVVMGMEQNPDQDFLGSLYMMCELGNDHAGQFFTPYDVCRCMAEITFNPKLHPDMEGFISVSDPACGAGATLLAFLNVCKRRNICYHNKVLSLIHI
;
A
#
# COMPACT_ATOMS: atom_id res chain seq x y z
N MET A 1 -15.62 14.83 17.89
CA MET A 1 -14.36 15.54 18.19
C MET A 1 -13.10 14.76 17.81
N ALA A 2 -13.06 13.42 17.86
CA ALA A 2 -11.88 12.62 17.50
C ALA A 2 -11.44 12.75 16.02
N LYS A 3 -12.39 12.79 15.05
CA LYS A 3 -12.10 12.91 13.61
C LYS A 3 -11.29 14.16 13.23
N ALA A 4 -11.59 15.30 13.85
CA ALA A 4 -10.88 16.57 13.60
C ALA A 4 -9.45 16.57 14.17
N ALA A 5 -9.19 15.78 15.23
CA ALA A 5 -7.89 15.68 15.86
C ALA A 5 -6.92 14.81 15.03
N VAL A 6 -7.41 13.69 14.46
CA VAL A 6 -6.61 12.81 13.60
C VAL A 6 -6.14 13.55 12.34
N THR A 7 -7.05 14.29 11.68
CA THR A 7 -6.71 15.04 10.46
C THR A 7 -5.69 16.15 10.71
N ARG A 8 -5.63 16.73 11.93
CA ARG A 8 -4.65 17.75 12.28
C ARG A 8 -3.23 17.21 12.52
N SER A 9 -3.07 15.93 12.80
CA SER A 9 -1.76 15.31 13.04
C SER A 9 -1.09 14.80 11.74
N ILE A 10 -1.82 14.71 10.63
CA ILE A 10 -1.31 14.25 9.34
C ILE A 10 -0.38 15.33 8.78
N ARG A 11 0.90 14.99 8.59
CA ARG A 11 1.90 15.92 8.03
C ARG A 11 1.96 15.88 6.51
N ASP A 12 1.55 14.77 5.91
CA ASP A 12 1.56 14.56 4.47
C ASP A 12 0.30 15.15 3.83
N ASP A 13 0.47 16.10 2.91
CA ASP A 13 -0.64 16.77 2.26
C ASP A 13 -1.35 15.85 1.25
N HIS A 14 -0.63 14.90 0.64
CA HIS A 14 -1.21 13.89 -0.26
C HIS A 14 -2.13 12.95 0.51
N GLN A 15 -1.76 12.54 1.72
CA GLN A 15 -2.65 11.76 2.59
C GLN A 15 -3.90 12.55 2.99
N LYS A 16 -3.78 13.83 3.28
CA LYS A 16 -4.94 14.70 3.57
C LYS A 16 -5.90 14.80 2.39
N ASN A 17 -5.34 15.02 1.19
CA ASN A 17 -6.13 15.12 -0.04
C ASN A 17 -6.84 13.80 -0.33
N PHE A 18 -6.13 12.67 -0.26
CA PHE A 18 -6.70 11.34 -0.39
C PHE A 18 -7.90 11.16 0.56
N LEU A 19 -7.72 11.42 1.85
CA LEU A 19 -8.79 11.27 2.85
C LEU A 19 -9.98 12.18 2.59
N LYS A 20 -9.75 13.39 2.09
CA LYS A 20 -10.83 14.31 1.70
C LYS A 20 -11.68 13.72 0.58
N ILE A 21 -11.04 13.19 -0.47
CA ILE A 21 -11.72 12.57 -1.61
C ILE A 21 -12.44 11.29 -1.14
N PHE A 22 -11.75 10.41 -0.44
CA PHE A 22 -12.29 9.18 0.12
C PHE A 22 -13.55 9.43 0.95
N ASN A 23 -13.51 10.39 1.87
CA ASN A 23 -14.68 10.75 2.68
C ASN A 23 -15.83 11.34 1.85
N GLY A 24 -15.53 11.97 0.72
CA GLY A 24 -16.55 12.46 -0.21
C GLY A 24 -17.31 11.33 -0.91
N LEU A 25 -16.73 10.14 -1.04
CA LEU A 25 -17.37 8.97 -1.65
C LEU A 25 -18.24 8.18 -0.67
N THR A 26 -18.07 8.37 0.64
CA THR A 26 -18.77 7.59 1.69
C THR A 26 -20.26 7.88 1.84
N GLY A 27 -20.88 8.63 0.94
CA GLY A 27 -22.32 8.95 0.98
C GLY A 27 -23.23 7.79 0.53
N LYS A 28 -22.78 7.02 -0.47
CA LYS A 28 -23.53 5.90 -1.07
C LYS A 28 -22.90 4.55 -0.79
N HIS A 29 -21.58 4.52 -0.64
CA HIS A 29 -20.78 3.32 -0.47
C HIS A 29 -20.22 3.26 0.95
N SER A 30 -20.04 2.06 1.48
CA SER A 30 -19.36 1.89 2.76
C SER A 30 -17.87 2.22 2.63
N ARG A 31 -17.25 2.64 3.73
CA ARG A 31 -15.79 2.93 3.75
C ARG A 31 -14.96 1.74 3.32
N TRP A 32 -15.37 0.54 3.78
CA TRP A 32 -14.71 -0.71 3.44
C TRP A 32 -14.84 -1.03 1.94
N GLU A 33 -16.03 -0.92 1.38
CA GLU A 33 -16.28 -1.14 -0.05
C GLU A 33 -15.43 -0.20 -0.93
N ILE A 34 -15.41 1.11 -0.61
CA ILE A 34 -14.59 2.08 -1.35
C ILE A 34 -13.11 1.70 -1.30
N TRP A 35 -12.61 1.31 -0.13
CA TRP A 35 -11.22 0.93 0.03
C TRP A 35 -10.87 -0.33 -0.76
N GLU A 36 -11.67 -1.39 -0.61
CA GLU A 36 -11.47 -2.66 -1.33
C GLU A 36 -11.53 -2.46 -2.83
N ASP A 37 -12.54 -1.75 -3.32
CA ASP A 37 -12.70 -1.46 -4.74
C ASP A 37 -11.54 -0.59 -5.26
N PHE A 38 -11.12 0.44 -4.52
CA PHE A 38 -9.97 1.28 -4.88
C PHE A 38 -8.68 0.48 -5.02
N VAL A 39 -8.33 -0.32 -4.01
CA VAL A 39 -7.10 -1.14 -4.04
C VAL A 39 -7.15 -2.17 -5.16
N THR A 40 -8.32 -2.80 -5.36
CA THR A 40 -8.51 -3.80 -6.42
C THR A 40 -8.39 -3.18 -7.81
N LEU A 41 -9.06 -2.06 -8.06
CA LEU A 41 -8.98 -1.35 -9.35
C LEU A 41 -7.54 -0.92 -9.65
N THR A 42 -6.84 -0.36 -8.68
CA THR A 42 -5.43 0.03 -8.80
C THR A 42 -4.52 -1.15 -9.12
N ALA A 43 -4.70 -2.27 -8.40
CA ALA A 43 -3.92 -3.49 -8.62
C ALA A 43 -4.17 -4.07 -10.03
N ILE A 44 -5.40 -4.03 -10.52
CA ILE A 44 -5.75 -4.47 -11.88
C ILE A 44 -5.05 -3.60 -12.93
N GLU A 45 -5.09 -2.28 -12.79
CA GLU A 45 -4.44 -1.35 -13.73
C GLU A 45 -2.93 -1.58 -13.80
N ILE A 46 -2.27 -1.68 -12.64
CA ILE A 46 -0.83 -1.96 -12.58
C ILE A 46 -0.52 -3.33 -13.21
N SER A 47 -1.29 -4.36 -12.85
CA SER A 47 -1.06 -5.72 -13.39
C SER A 47 -1.29 -5.79 -14.89
N ASN A 48 -2.32 -5.13 -15.42
CA ASN A 48 -2.62 -5.11 -16.84
C ASN A 48 -1.57 -4.33 -17.66
N SER A 49 -0.81 -3.45 -17.05
CA SER A 49 0.29 -2.76 -17.74
C SER A 49 1.47 -3.70 -18.03
N THR A 50 1.72 -4.69 -17.18
CA THR A 50 2.90 -5.56 -17.22
C THR A 50 2.59 -6.99 -17.63
N ASP A 51 1.52 -7.60 -17.08
CA ASP A 51 1.10 -8.98 -17.36
C ASP A 51 -0.13 -9.03 -18.28
N LYS A 52 0.00 -9.68 -19.42
CA LYS A 52 -1.09 -9.85 -20.41
C LYS A 52 -1.82 -11.19 -20.31
N VAL A 53 -1.29 -12.16 -19.57
CA VAL A 53 -1.83 -13.54 -19.56
C VAL A 53 -3.28 -13.55 -19.04
N ASN A 54 -3.57 -12.93 -17.92
CA ASN A 54 -4.90 -12.89 -17.31
C ASN A 54 -5.61 -11.53 -17.49
N ALA A 55 -5.14 -10.69 -18.42
CA ALA A 55 -5.66 -9.34 -18.60
C ALA A 55 -7.17 -9.30 -18.91
N THR A 56 -7.69 -10.29 -19.66
CA THR A 56 -9.11 -10.36 -20.01
C THR A 56 -10.01 -10.55 -18.79
N GLU A 57 -9.64 -11.45 -17.86
CA GLU A 57 -10.41 -11.68 -16.64
C GLU A 57 -10.33 -10.48 -15.71
N ARG A 58 -9.13 -9.92 -15.51
CA ARG A 58 -8.94 -8.72 -14.71
C ARG A 58 -9.74 -7.54 -15.26
N THR A 59 -9.78 -7.37 -16.59
CA THR A 59 -10.59 -6.30 -17.23
C THR A 59 -12.08 -6.49 -16.98
N LYS A 60 -12.61 -7.72 -17.03
CA LYS A 60 -14.01 -7.99 -16.68
C LYS A 60 -14.30 -7.63 -15.24
N MET A 61 -13.41 -8.01 -14.32
CA MET A 61 -13.53 -7.65 -12.89
C MET A 61 -13.51 -6.14 -12.71
N TYR A 62 -12.57 -5.44 -13.37
CA TYR A 62 -12.50 -3.99 -13.38
C TYR A 62 -13.83 -3.36 -13.80
N GLN A 63 -14.40 -3.80 -14.94
CA GLN A 63 -15.66 -3.27 -15.46
C GLN A 63 -16.83 -3.51 -14.48
N THR A 64 -16.84 -4.65 -13.83
CA THR A 64 -17.87 -4.97 -12.83
C THR A 64 -17.78 -4.01 -11.64
N ILE A 65 -16.58 -3.78 -11.11
CA ILE A 65 -16.37 -2.89 -9.98
C ILE A 65 -16.66 -1.44 -10.36
N ILE A 66 -16.06 -0.95 -11.45
CA ILE A 66 -16.16 0.46 -11.82
C ILE A 66 -17.59 0.87 -12.23
N SER A 67 -18.42 -0.08 -12.65
CA SER A 67 -19.81 0.16 -13.00
C SER A 67 -20.70 0.57 -11.81
N LYS A 68 -20.27 0.26 -10.57
CA LYS A 68 -20.97 0.68 -9.34
C LYS A 68 -20.91 2.21 -9.13
N TYR A 69 -19.93 2.86 -9.74
CA TYR A 69 -19.58 4.24 -9.49
C TYR A 69 -20.04 5.17 -10.62
N SER A 70 -20.61 6.31 -10.26
CA SER A 70 -20.92 7.39 -11.21
C SER A 70 -19.65 7.99 -11.81
N ALA A 71 -19.76 8.75 -12.90
CA ALA A 71 -18.62 9.40 -13.53
C ALA A 71 -17.79 10.23 -12.54
N LYS A 72 -18.45 11.05 -11.70
CA LYS A 72 -17.79 11.87 -10.68
C LYS A 72 -17.07 11.03 -9.62
N GLU A 73 -17.65 9.91 -9.22
CA GLU A 73 -17.04 9.01 -8.23
C GLU A 73 -15.82 8.30 -8.84
N ARG A 74 -15.86 7.95 -10.12
CA ARG A 74 -14.71 7.40 -10.87
C ARG A 74 -13.56 8.39 -10.98
N ASP A 75 -13.87 9.66 -11.26
CA ASP A 75 -12.87 10.72 -11.25
C ASP A 75 -12.20 10.83 -9.86
N GLY A 76 -13.00 10.74 -8.78
CA GLY A 76 -12.48 10.71 -7.42
C GLY A 76 -11.56 9.51 -7.14
N MET A 77 -11.87 8.31 -7.69
CA MET A 77 -10.97 7.14 -7.58
C MET A 77 -9.62 7.39 -8.29
N ALA A 78 -9.65 8.01 -9.47
CA ALA A 78 -8.44 8.37 -10.20
C ALA A 78 -7.63 9.44 -9.46
N GLU A 79 -8.27 10.45 -8.88
CA GLU A 79 -7.62 11.46 -8.05
C GLU A 79 -6.98 10.84 -6.81
N MET A 80 -7.64 9.89 -6.13
CA MET A 80 -7.05 9.16 -5.00
C MET A 80 -5.76 8.43 -5.41
N LEU A 81 -5.76 7.78 -6.59
CA LEU A 81 -4.56 7.12 -7.10
C LEU A 81 -3.44 8.12 -7.39
N ALA A 82 -3.76 9.28 -7.96
CA ALA A 82 -2.78 10.33 -8.19
C ALA A 82 -2.14 10.82 -6.89
N GLU A 83 -2.92 10.99 -5.82
CA GLU A 83 -2.38 11.36 -4.50
C GLU A 83 -1.47 10.28 -3.91
N VAL A 84 -1.79 8.99 -4.12
CA VAL A 84 -0.89 7.88 -3.70
C VAL A 84 0.44 7.98 -4.46
N VAL A 85 0.40 8.12 -5.78
CA VAL A 85 1.62 8.20 -6.61
C VAL A 85 2.48 9.38 -6.20
N MET A 86 1.91 10.59 -6.11
CA MET A 86 2.63 11.79 -5.73
C MET A 86 3.21 11.71 -4.31
N GLY A 87 2.46 11.17 -3.35
CA GLY A 87 2.94 10.99 -1.99
C GLY A 87 4.10 9.99 -1.89
N MET A 88 4.05 8.91 -2.67
CA MET A 88 5.13 7.92 -2.72
C MET A 88 6.36 8.44 -3.50
N GLU A 89 6.17 9.27 -4.51
CA GLU A 89 7.28 9.94 -5.20
C GLU A 89 7.98 10.95 -4.29
N GLN A 90 7.21 11.72 -3.53
CA GLN A 90 7.74 12.69 -2.58
C GLN A 90 8.52 12.01 -1.44
N ASN A 91 7.99 10.91 -0.90
CA ASN A 91 8.65 10.12 0.14
C ASN A 91 8.45 8.61 -0.10
N PRO A 92 9.38 7.93 -0.78
CA PRO A 92 9.28 6.50 -1.03
C PRO A 92 9.57 5.63 0.22
N ASP A 93 10.15 6.21 1.29
CA ASP A 93 10.49 5.49 2.52
C ASP A 93 9.36 5.63 3.56
N GLN A 94 8.18 5.14 3.20
CA GLN A 94 6.99 5.14 4.05
C GLN A 94 6.03 4.01 3.67
N ASP A 95 5.14 3.65 4.59
CA ASP A 95 3.94 2.85 4.31
C ASP A 95 2.75 3.80 4.11
N PHE A 96 2.64 4.34 2.89
CA PHE A 96 1.59 5.32 2.56
C PHE A 96 0.19 4.71 2.66
N LEU A 97 -0.02 3.52 2.07
CA LEU A 97 -1.32 2.86 2.03
C LEU A 97 -1.72 2.28 3.39
N GLY A 98 -0.79 1.65 4.13
CA GLY A 98 -1.10 1.14 5.47
C GLY A 98 -1.45 2.27 6.43
N SER A 99 -0.77 3.41 6.34
CA SER A 99 -1.11 4.61 7.11
C SER A 99 -2.51 5.12 6.79
N LEU A 100 -2.88 5.19 5.50
CA LEU A 100 -4.23 5.57 5.06
C LEU A 100 -5.30 4.59 5.54
N TYR A 101 -5.03 3.28 5.46
CA TYR A 101 -5.94 2.25 5.95
C TYR A 101 -6.31 2.47 7.42
N MET A 102 -5.30 2.72 8.26
CA MET A 102 -5.51 3.01 9.67
C MET A 102 -6.28 4.33 9.89
N MET A 103 -5.97 5.36 9.12
CA MET A 103 -6.66 6.65 9.18
C MET A 103 -8.11 6.59 8.69
N CYS A 104 -8.40 5.70 7.75
CA CYS A 104 -9.75 5.43 7.28
C CYS A 104 -10.59 4.63 8.27
N GLU A 105 -10.07 4.30 9.46
CA GLU A 105 -10.79 3.51 10.48
C GLU A 105 -11.31 2.17 9.92
N LEU A 106 -10.54 1.55 9.02
CA LEU A 106 -10.88 0.29 8.37
C LEU A 106 -10.40 -0.92 9.19
N GLY A 107 -9.56 -0.68 10.19
CA GLY A 107 -9.13 -1.71 11.13
C GLY A 107 -10.32 -2.25 11.92
N ASN A 108 -10.35 -3.57 12.11
CA ASN A 108 -11.37 -4.19 12.93
C ASN A 108 -10.89 -4.18 14.40
N ASP A 109 -11.35 -3.19 15.17
CA ASP A 109 -11.01 -3.05 16.60
C ASP A 109 -11.38 -4.31 17.43
N HIS A 110 -12.42 -5.05 16.97
CA HIS A 110 -12.83 -6.30 17.62
C HIS A 110 -11.91 -7.49 17.30
N ALA A 111 -11.19 -7.45 16.18
CA ALA A 111 -10.25 -8.49 15.78
C ALA A 111 -8.81 -8.18 16.24
N GLY A 112 -8.54 -7.00 16.81
CA GLY A 112 -7.21 -6.61 17.25
C GLY A 112 -6.17 -6.54 16.11
N GLN A 113 -6.62 -6.34 14.88
CA GLN A 113 -5.74 -6.24 13.71
C GLN A 113 -5.19 -4.82 13.60
N PHE A 114 -3.95 -4.65 14.06
CA PHE A 114 -3.20 -3.42 13.88
C PHE A 114 -2.00 -3.69 12.99
N PHE A 115 -1.78 -2.83 12.00
CA PHE A 115 -0.54 -2.89 11.23
C PHE A 115 0.64 -2.46 12.10
N THR A 116 1.75 -3.14 11.94
CA THR A 116 3.00 -2.75 12.60
C THR A 116 3.42 -1.37 12.09
N PRO A 117 3.68 -0.40 12.96
CA PRO A 117 4.13 0.93 12.53
C PRO A 117 5.37 0.83 11.66
N TYR A 118 5.40 1.60 10.56
CA TYR A 118 6.47 1.52 9.57
C TYR A 118 7.88 1.74 10.16
N ASP A 119 8.02 2.66 11.13
CA ASP A 119 9.31 2.89 11.81
C ASP A 119 9.82 1.65 12.56
N VAL A 120 8.90 0.83 13.11
CA VAL A 120 9.26 -0.44 13.74
C VAL A 120 9.70 -1.44 12.68
N CYS A 121 8.97 -1.56 11.57
CA CYS A 121 9.35 -2.41 10.44
C CYS A 121 10.75 -2.02 9.91
N ARG A 122 11.03 -0.73 9.78
CA ARG A 122 12.33 -0.21 9.35
C ARG A 122 13.43 -0.57 10.34
N CYS A 123 13.19 -0.40 11.65
CA CYS A 123 14.14 -0.79 12.69
C CYS A 123 14.44 -2.30 12.62
N MET A 124 13.42 -3.13 12.49
CA MET A 124 13.58 -4.58 12.34
C MET A 124 14.43 -4.92 11.11
N ALA A 125 14.13 -4.31 9.95
CA ALA A 125 14.88 -4.52 8.73
C ALA A 125 16.36 -4.09 8.85
N GLU A 126 16.62 -2.95 9.51
CA GLU A 126 18.02 -2.49 9.74
C GLU A 126 18.82 -3.43 10.64
N ILE A 127 18.18 -3.99 11.67
CA ILE A 127 18.85 -4.90 12.63
C ILE A 127 19.09 -6.27 12.00
N THR A 128 18.10 -6.81 11.28
CA THR A 128 18.16 -8.18 10.74
C THR A 128 19.02 -8.28 9.48
N PHE A 129 19.05 -7.22 8.69
CA PHE A 129 19.77 -7.23 7.42
C PHE A 129 21.24 -6.80 7.59
N ASN A 130 22.15 -7.77 7.54
CA ASN A 130 23.59 -7.52 7.55
C ASN A 130 24.22 -8.02 6.24
N PRO A 131 24.61 -7.11 5.31
CA PRO A 131 25.24 -7.49 4.05
C PRO A 131 26.55 -8.28 4.22
N LYS A 132 27.25 -8.09 5.36
CA LYS A 132 28.51 -8.80 5.64
C LYS A 132 28.31 -10.28 5.97
N LEU A 133 27.12 -10.67 6.40
CA LEU A 133 26.76 -12.06 6.66
C LEU A 133 26.32 -12.80 5.40
N HIS A 134 26.16 -12.07 4.30
CA HIS A 134 25.75 -12.59 3.00
C HIS A 134 26.72 -12.12 1.90
N PRO A 135 28.04 -12.45 2.00
CA PRO A 135 29.05 -11.95 1.07
C PRO A 135 28.84 -12.46 -0.37
N ASP A 136 28.19 -13.61 -0.51
CA ASP A 136 27.99 -14.28 -1.80
C ASP A 136 26.64 -13.94 -2.43
N MET A 137 26.26 -12.66 -2.43
CA MET A 137 25.00 -12.18 -3.04
C MET A 137 25.01 -12.27 -4.59
N GLU A 138 25.66 -13.28 -5.17
CA GLU A 138 25.50 -13.62 -6.59
C GLU A 138 24.12 -14.20 -6.90
N GLY A 139 23.42 -14.70 -5.87
CA GLY A 139 22.07 -15.22 -5.95
C GLY A 139 20.99 -14.20 -5.61
N PHE A 140 19.86 -14.71 -5.13
CA PHE A 140 18.74 -13.92 -4.64
C PHE A 140 18.71 -13.91 -3.11
N ILE A 141 18.10 -12.85 -2.54
CA ILE A 141 17.82 -12.72 -1.12
C ILE A 141 16.38 -13.19 -0.89
N SER A 142 16.18 -14.21 -0.08
CA SER A 142 14.84 -14.61 0.34
C SER A 142 14.43 -13.86 1.60
N VAL A 143 13.25 -13.26 1.58
CA VAL A 143 12.64 -12.60 2.73
C VAL A 143 11.34 -13.31 3.05
N SER A 144 11.22 -13.79 4.28
CA SER A 144 10.00 -14.44 4.77
C SER A 144 9.41 -13.62 5.91
N ASP A 145 8.14 -13.28 5.75
CA ASP A 145 7.34 -12.66 6.80
C ASP A 145 6.06 -13.50 6.98
N PRO A 146 5.98 -14.34 8.02
CA PRO A 146 4.83 -15.21 8.26
C PRO A 146 3.56 -14.46 8.67
N ALA A 147 3.66 -13.19 8.99
CA ALA A 147 2.57 -12.33 9.41
C ALA A 147 2.58 -10.98 8.66
N CYS A 148 2.81 -11.04 7.35
CA CYS A 148 3.14 -9.88 6.53
C CYS A 148 2.07 -8.77 6.53
N GLY A 149 0.80 -9.10 6.81
CA GLY A 149 -0.30 -8.14 6.73
C GLY A 149 -0.32 -7.43 5.36
N ALA A 150 -0.23 -6.10 5.37
CA ALA A 150 -0.16 -5.29 4.15
C ALA A 150 1.27 -5.19 3.56
N GLY A 151 2.25 -5.92 4.07
CA GLY A 151 3.61 -5.96 3.53
C GLY A 151 4.53 -4.83 4.00
N ALA A 152 4.19 -4.11 5.08
CA ALA A 152 5.00 -3.00 5.59
C ALA A 152 6.45 -3.40 5.92
N THR A 153 6.65 -4.61 6.46
CA THR A 153 7.98 -5.15 6.78
C THR A 153 8.81 -5.38 5.51
N LEU A 154 8.18 -5.93 4.46
CA LEU A 154 8.83 -6.13 3.18
C LEU A 154 9.20 -4.79 2.53
N LEU A 155 8.29 -3.82 2.54
CA LEU A 155 8.53 -2.48 2.02
C LEU A 155 9.72 -1.81 2.74
N ALA A 156 9.75 -1.90 4.07
CA ALA A 156 10.85 -1.38 4.88
C ALA A 156 12.19 -2.07 4.54
N PHE A 157 12.19 -3.40 4.34
CA PHE A 157 13.37 -4.14 3.93
C PHE A 157 13.89 -3.68 2.57
N LEU A 158 13.02 -3.51 1.57
CA LEU A 158 13.40 -3.02 0.24
C LEU A 158 14.00 -1.61 0.30
N ASN A 159 13.43 -0.73 1.15
CA ASN A 159 13.98 0.61 1.36
C ASN A 159 15.34 0.59 2.08
N VAL A 160 15.58 -0.36 3.00
CA VAL A 160 16.91 -0.59 3.59
C VAL A 160 17.92 -1.02 2.52
N CYS A 161 17.55 -1.95 1.65
CA CYS A 161 18.40 -2.37 0.52
C CYS A 161 18.73 -1.18 -0.39
N LYS A 162 17.73 -0.37 -0.74
CA LYS A 162 17.92 0.84 -1.56
C LYS A 162 18.91 1.82 -0.93
N ARG A 163 18.76 2.13 0.36
CA ARG A 163 19.69 3.01 1.10
C ARG A 163 21.12 2.48 1.16
N ARG A 164 21.29 1.17 1.14
CA ARG A 164 22.61 0.50 1.14
C ARG A 164 23.16 0.25 -0.27
N ASN A 165 22.53 0.81 -1.31
CA ASN A 165 22.89 0.65 -2.72
C ASN A 165 22.90 -0.82 -3.18
N ILE A 166 22.04 -1.65 -2.62
CA ILE A 166 21.87 -3.04 -3.01
C ILE A 166 20.79 -3.13 -4.08
N CYS A 167 21.16 -3.68 -5.23
CA CYS A 167 20.18 -3.92 -6.30
C CYS A 167 19.28 -5.09 -5.89
N TYR A 168 18.01 -4.78 -5.57
CA TYR A 168 17.03 -5.75 -5.09
C TYR A 168 16.04 -6.19 -6.17
N HIS A 169 15.90 -5.46 -7.28
CA HIS A 169 14.86 -5.69 -8.28
C HIS A 169 14.83 -7.11 -8.86
N ASN A 170 16.00 -7.72 -9.01
CA ASN A 170 16.14 -9.09 -9.52
C ASN A 170 16.71 -10.07 -8.47
N LYS A 171 16.82 -9.64 -7.22
CA LYS A 171 17.52 -10.41 -6.18
C LYS A 171 16.69 -10.69 -4.94
N VAL A 172 15.56 -10.02 -4.75
CA VAL A 172 14.70 -10.24 -3.58
C VAL A 172 13.53 -11.12 -3.97
N LEU A 173 13.44 -12.27 -3.33
CA LEU A 173 12.29 -13.17 -3.38
C LEU A 173 11.55 -13.08 -2.05
N SER A 174 10.32 -12.64 -2.07
CA SER A 174 9.46 -12.64 -0.88
C SER A 174 8.64 -13.93 -0.83
N LEU A 175 8.69 -14.59 0.32
CA LEU A 175 7.83 -15.70 0.67
C LEU A 175 6.77 -15.16 1.64
N ILE A 176 5.57 -14.93 1.11
CA ILE A 176 4.43 -14.47 1.90
C ILE A 176 3.57 -15.70 2.18
N HIS A 177 3.35 -16.01 3.45
CA HIS A 177 2.29 -16.90 3.87
C HIS A 177 1.01 -16.08 4.06
N ILE A 178 0.04 -16.35 3.21
CA ILE A 178 -1.33 -15.83 3.35
C ILE A 178 -2.11 -16.81 4.22
#